data_45de3eb0a3c26374769a366399c5a537
#
_entry.id   45de3eb0a3c26374769a366399c5a537
#
_cell.length_a   1.000
_cell.length_b   1.000
_cell.length_c   1.000
_cell.angle_alpha   90.00
_cell.angle_beta   90.00
_cell.angle_gamma   90.00
#
_symmetry.space_group_name_H-M   'P 1'
#
loop_
_entity.id
_entity.type
_entity.pdbx_description
1 polymer ?
#
loop_
_entity_poly.entity_id
_entity_poly.type
_entity_poly.pdbx_seq_one_letter_code
_entity_poly.pdbx_strand_id
1 'polypeptide(L)'
;MEFAGIDLPKKAENYFYTAGTDGEEGTWRLSNYSVLTYNDKNLLAKREFYNQDYQSGDWKLYSWESYIYNDNGQVTYKESAGQDYSTGTIEVNAKVTYTYDANNNLEKITGETYQSYKNDWVPNNPITYFYSPFVPTSIHNTETSQKTDVYYNISAKEICVQTEGFISAVFIHSIAGLELIRVSGLNSNQYALNTSNWEAGLYIVT
;
A
#
# COMPACT_ATOMS: atom_id res chain seq x y z
N MET A 1 1.11 -27.79 -18.18
CA MET A 1 1.44 -27.74 -16.73
C MET A 1 0.22 -27.13 -16.06
N GLU A 2 -0.65 -27.95 -15.47
CA GLU A 2 -1.75 -27.46 -14.63
C GLU A 2 -1.12 -26.96 -13.33
N PHE A 3 -1.28 -25.67 -13.06
CA PHE A 3 -0.95 -25.13 -11.74
C PHE A 3 -1.95 -25.75 -10.75
N ALA A 4 -1.46 -26.50 -9.77
CA ALA A 4 -2.24 -26.96 -8.65
C ALA A 4 -2.96 -25.72 -8.04
N GLY A 5 -4.30 -25.82 -7.93
CA GLY A 5 -5.12 -24.70 -7.46
C GLY A 5 -4.60 -24.19 -6.12
N ILE A 6 -4.34 -22.90 -6.03
CA ILE A 6 -3.99 -22.23 -4.77
C ILE A 6 -5.23 -22.34 -3.87
N ASP A 7 -5.11 -23.05 -2.76
CA ASP A 7 -6.19 -23.12 -1.77
C ASP A 7 -6.19 -21.79 -0.97
N LEU A 8 -7.07 -20.89 -1.37
CA LEU A 8 -7.19 -19.57 -0.74
C LEU A 8 -7.80 -19.69 0.65
N PRO A 9 -7.35 -18.94 1.65
CA PRO A 9 -7.89 -18.99 3.01
C PRO A 9 -9.36 -18.55 3.01
N LYS A 10 -10.25 -19.39 3.56
CA LYS A 10 -11.69 -19.09 3.68
C LYS A 10 -12.04 -18.43 5.01
N LYS A 11 -11.14 -18.48 5.98
CA LYS A 11 -11.31 -17.93 7.31
C LYS A 11 -10.01 -17.28 7.81
N ALA A 12 -10.11 -16.13 8.47
CA ALA A 12 -9.03 -15.50 9.20
C ALA A 12 -9.46 -15.32 10.66
N GLU A 13 -8.64 -15.75 11.60
CA GLU A 13 -8.94 -15.76 13.04
C GLU A 13 -7.94 -14.88 13.78
N ASN A 14 -8.44 -14.09 14.72
CA ASN A 14 -7.63 -13.26 15.60
C ASN A 14 -7.78 -13.75 17.03
N TYR A 15 -6.66 -13.95 17.69
CA TYR A 15 -6.59 -14.40 19.07
C TYR A 15 -5.97 -13.35 19.97
N PHE A 16 -6.42 -13.24 21.21
CA PHE A 16 -5.74 -12.50 22.25
C PHE A 16 -5.22 -13.45 23.33
N TYR A 17 -4.11 -13.07 23.92
CA TYR A 17 -3.51 -13.81 25.02
C TYR A 17 -3.94 -13.21 26.35
N THR A 18 -4.47 -14.04 27.24
CA THR A 18 -4.75 -13.67 28.63
C THR A 18 -3.68 -14.32 29.50
N ALA A 19 -2.88 -13.50 30.18
CA ALA A 19 -1.89 -14.00 31.12
C ALA A 19 -2.58 -14.76 32.28
N GLY A 20 -2.00 -15.88 32.66
CA GLY A 20 -2.42 -16.59 33.87
C GLY A 20 -2.08 -15.77 35.12
N THR A 21 -2.79 -15.99 36.21
CA THR A 21 -2.50 -15.45 37.54
C THR A 21 -1.96 -16.54 38.42
N ASP A 22 -1.12 -16.17 39.38
CA ASP A 22 -0.65 -17.07 40.47
C ASP A 22 0.04 -18.37 40.01
N GLY A 23 0.82 -18.29 38.90
CA GLY A 23 1.60 -19.43 38.41
C GLY A 23 0.85 -20.33 37.41
N GLU A 24 -0.36 -20.01 37.05
CA GLU A 24 -1.07 -20.67 35.97
C GLU A 24 -0.55 -20.21 34.59
N GLU A 25 -0.55 -21.11 33.60
CA GLU A 25 -0.24 -20.75 32.21
C GLU A 25 -1.35 -19.86 31.64
N GLY A 26 -0.97 -18.82 30.89
CA GLY A 26 -1.90 -17.98 30.15
C GLY A 26 -2.56 -18.74 29.02
N THR A 27 -3.71 -18.25 28.54
CA THR A 27 -4.51 -18.88 27.49
C THR A 27 -4.72 -17.96 26.30
N TRP A 28 -4.67 -18.53 25.10
CA TRP A 28 -5.11 -17.88 23.87
C TRP A 28 -6.62 -18.04 23.70
N ARG A 29 -7.31 -16.94 23.46
CA ARG A 29 -8.76 -16.94 23.22
C ARG A 29 -9.05 -16.27 21.87
N LEU A 30 -9.97 -16.88 21.10
CA LEU A 30 -10.46 -16.29 19.86
C LEU A 30 -11.19 -14.98 20.17
N SER A 31 -10.71 -13.88 19.59
CA SER A 31 -11.28 -12.54 19.76
C SER A 31 -12.36 -12.25 18.74
N ASN A 32 -12.05 -12.51 17.48
CA ASN A 32 -12.93 -12.34 16.35
C ASN A 32 -12.43 -13.19 15.17
N TYR A 33 -13.29 -13.38 14.18
CA TYR A 33 -12.86 -14.00 12.94
C TYR A 33 -13.55 -13.36 11.73
N SER A 34 -12.96 -13.57 10.55
CA SER A 34 -13.53 -13.17 9.28
C SER A 34 -13.76 -14.39 8.40
N VAL A 35 -14.86 -14.39 7.67
CA VAL A 35 -15.12 -15.31 6.56
C VAL A 35 -14.80 -14.62 5.25
N LEU A 36 -14.07 -15.29 4.37
CA LEU A 36 -13.58 -14.75 3.12
C LEU A 36 -14.22 -15.50 1.96
N THR A 37 -14.81 -14.76 1.04
CA THR A 37 -15.39 -15.29 -0.20
C THR A 37 -14.68 -14.70 -1.39
N TYR A 38 -14.35 -15.54 -2.37
CA TYR A 38 -13.61 -15.14 -3.56
C TYR A 38 -14.48 -15.29 -4.81
N ASN A 39 -14.23 -14.46 -5.82
CA ASN A 39 -14.87 -14.58 -7.13
C ASN A 39 -14.16 -15.65 -8.01
N ASP A 40 -14.66 -15.85 -9.22
CA ASP A 40 -14.14 -16.83 -10.17
C ASP A 40 -12.70 -16.57 -10.63
N LYS A 41 -12.21 -15.34 -10.44
CA LYS A 41 -10.82 -14.92 -10.70
C LYS A 41 -9.90 -15.06 -9.46
N ASN A 42 -10.39 -15.68 -8.37
CA ASN A 42 -9.70 -15.82 -7.09
C ASN A 42 -9.37 -14.46 -6.40
N LEU A 43 -10.16 -13.43 -6.68
CA LEU A 43 -10.06 -12.14 -6.00
C LEU A 43 -11.09 -12.09 -4.87
N LEU A 44 -10.73 -11.45 -3.74
CA LEU A 44 -11.59 -11.36 -2.56
C LEU A 44 -12.89 -10.59 -2.90
N ALA A 45 -14.02 -11.30 -3.01
CA ALA A 45 -15.30 -10.69 -3.35
C ALA A 45 -16.04 -10.16 -2.11
N LYS A 46 -15.92 -10.85 -0.97
CA LYS A 46 -16.57 -10.45 0.28
C LYS A 46 -15.74 -10.87 1.49
N ARG A 47 -15.75 -10.03 2.51
CA ARG A 47 -15.23 -10.32 3.84
C ARG A 47 -16.29 -10.03 4.87
N GLU A 48 -16.63 -11.00 5.70
CA GLU A 48 -17.60 -10.89 6.78
C GLU A 48 -16.87 -10.99 8.12
N PHE A 49 -17.12 -10.06 9.03
CA PHE A 49 -16.48 -9.97 10.33
C PHE A 49 -17.44 -10.41 11.42
N TYR A 50 -17.02 -11.34 12.27
CA TYR A 50 -17.79 -11.91 13.35
C TYR A 50 -17.14 -11.58 14.70
N ASN A 51 -17.92 -11.03 15.61
CA ASN A 51 -17.56 -10.82 16.99
C ASN A 51 -18.39 -11.70 17.91
N GLN A 52 -17.84 -12.05 19.07
CA GLN A 52 -18.59 -12.78 20.09
C GLN A 52 -19.50 -11.81 20.84
N ASP A 53 -20.78 -12.16 20.93
CA ASP A 53 -21.74 -11.46 21.78
C ASP A 53 -21.44 -11.78 23.24
N TYR A 54 -21.14 -10.77 24.04
CA TYR A 54 -20.75 -10.94 25.44
C TYR A 54 -21.86 -11.44 26.36
N GLN A 55 -23.14 -11.31 25.95
CA GLN A 55 -24.28 -11.77 26.75
C GLN A 55 -24.64 -13.22 26.46
N SER A 56 -24.71 -13.60 25.19
CA SER A 56 -25.08 -14.95 24.77
C SER A 56 -23.88 -15.89 24.58
N GLY A 57 -22.70 -15.34 24.33
CA GLY A 57 -21.51 -16.10 23.93
C GLY A 57 -21.50 -16.52 22.47
N ASP A 58 -22.56 -16.20 21.70
CA ASP A 58 -22.67 -16.57 20.29
C ASP A 58 -21.83 -15.67 19.39
N TRP A 59 -21.41 -16.22 18.26
CA TRP A 59 -20.75 -15.47 17.22
C TRP A 59 -21.78 -14.79 16.32
N LYS A 60 -21.73 -13.45 16.27
CA LYS A 60 -22.64 -12.63 15.46
C LYS A 60 -21.90 -11.89 14.38
N LEU A 61 -22.50 -11.78 13.20
CA LEU A 61 -22.02 -10.90 12.14
C LEU A 61 -22.07 -9.45 12.66
N TYR A 62 -20.93 -8.78 12.60
CA TYR A 62 -20.75 -7.41 13.05
C TYR A 62 -20.67 -6.40 11.90
N SER A 63 -19.99 -6.79 10.82
CA SER A 63 -19.80 -5.97 9.63
C SER A 63 -19.40 -6.83 8.44
N TRP A 64 -19.51 -6.27 7.24
CA TRP A 64 -18.96 -6.89 6.05
C TRP A 64 -18.47 -5.85 5.06
N GLU A 65 -17.58 -6.28 4.16
CA GLU A 65 -17.10 -5.54 3.01
C GLU A 65 -17.25 -6.37 1.76
N SER A 66 -17.66 -5.75 0.64
CA SER A 66 -17.70 -6.39 -0.66
C SER A 66 -16.92 -5.59 -1.70
N TYR A 67 -16.44 -6.28 -2.74
CA TYR A 67 -15.53 -5.71 -3.73
C TYR A 67 -15.95 -6.11 -5.13
N ILE A 68 -15.94 -5.15 -6.05
CA ILE A 68 -16.10 -5.37 -7.50
C ILE A 68 -14.79 -4.99 -8.17
N TYR A 69 -14.42 -5.75 -9.19
CA TYR A 69 -13.15 -5.61 -9.89
C TYR A 69 -13.37 -5.38 -11.39
N ASN A 70 -12.44 -4.66 -12.01
CA ASN A 70 -12.34 -4.61 -13.48
C ASN A 70 -11.63 -5.87 -14.00
N ASP A 71 -11.46 -5.93 -15.33
CA ASP A 71 -10.80 -7.07 -15.98
C ASP A 71 -9.31 -7.21 -15.63
N ASN A 72 -8.68 -6.13 -15.19
CA ASN A 72 -7.29 -6.11 -14.74
C ASN A 72 -7.11 -6.57 -13.28
N GLY A 73 -8.21 -6.92 -12.58
CA GLY A 73 -8.17 -7.33 -11.19
C GLY A 73 -8.05 -6.18 -10.19
N GLN A 74 -8.33 -4.95 -10.63
CA GLN A 74 -8.29 -3.76 -9.77
C GLN A 74 -9.69 -3.49 -9.22
N VAL A 75 -9.79 -3.13 -7.94
CA VAL A 75 -11.06 -2.80 -7.28
C VAL A 75 -11.65 -1.54 -7.93
N THR A 76 -12.86 -1.64 -8.46
CA THR A 76 -13.61 -0.49 -9.00
C THR A 76 -14.70 0.00 -8.05
N TYR A 77 -15.19 -0.87 -7.20
CA TYR A 77 -16.21 -0.52 -6.21
C TYR A 77 -16.02 -1.32 -4.93
N LYS A 78 -16.21 -0.65 -3.81
CA LYS A 78 -16.25 -1.25 -2.48
C LYS A 78 -17.50 -0.78 -1.76
N GLU A 79 -18.19 -1.71 -1.12
CA GLU A 79 -19.30 -1.44 -0.23
C GLU A 79 -19.01 -1.99 1.16
N SER A 80 -19.36 -1.25 2.19
CA SER A 80 -19.19 -1.68 3.58
C SER A 80 -20.51 -1.55 4.33
N ALA A 81 -20.76 -2.52 5.20
CA ALA A 81 -21.92 -2.51 6.10
C ALA A 81 -21.45 -2.75 7.54
N GLY A 82 -22.13 -2.13 8.46
CA GLY A 82 -21.87 -2.29 9.89
C GLY A 82 -23.17 -2.37 10.67
N GLN A 83 -23.05 -2.74 11.93
CA GLN A 83 -24.20 -2.83 12.83
C GLN A 83 -24.73 -1.44 13.15
N ASP A 84 -26.00 -1.21 12.89
CA ASP A 84 -26.73 -0.09 13.44
C ASP A 84 -27.07 -0.40 14.91
N TYR A 85 -26.50 0.35 15.83
CA TYR A 85 -26.67 0.14 17.26
C TYR A 85 -28.08 0.42 17.78
N SER A 86 -28.91 1.14 17.03
CA SER A 86 -30.29 1.44 17.39
C SER A 86 -31.25 0.30 17.06
N THR A 87 -31.01 -0.37 15.93
CA THR A 87 -31.86 -1.44 15.41
C THR A 87 -31.25 -2.83 15.62
N GLY A 88 -29.92 -2.91 15.75
CA GLY A 88 -29.17 -4.16 15.81
C GLY A 88 -29.00 -4.85 14.45
N THR A 89 -29.48 -4.22 13.35
CA THR A 89 -29.38 -4.75 11.98
C THR A 89 -28.02 -4.37 11.34
N ILE A 90 -27.60 -5.18 10.37
CA ILE A 90 -26.41 -4.84 9.54
C ILE A 90 -26.89 -4.09 8.31
N GLU A 91 -26.46 -2.84 8.20
CA GLU A 91 -26.88 -1.95 7.12
C GLU A 91 -25.66 -1.39 6.37
N VAL A 92 -25.80 -1.16 5.07
CA VAL A 92 -24.76 -0.53 4.25
C VAL A 92 -24.57 0.90 4.74
N ASN A 93 -23.35 1.24 5.08
CA ASN A 93 -22.99 2.54 5.65
C ASN A 93 -21.89 3.28 4.88
N ALA A 94 -21.23 2.64 3.95
CA ALA A 94 -20.24 3.30 3.10
C ALA A 94 -20.16 2.65 1.71
N LYS A 95 -19.96 3.48 0.69
CA LYS A 95 -19.72 3.11 -0.69
C LYS A 95 -18.55 3.89 -1.23
N VAL A 96 -17.64 3.22 -1.96
CA VAL A 96 -16.43 3.82 -2.52
C VAL A 96 -16.25 3.35 -3.95
N THR A 97 -16.03 4.29 -4.85
CA THR A 97 -15.74 4.03 -6.27
C THR A 97 -14.30 4.43 -6.56
N TYR A 98 -13.60 3.58 -7.28
CA TYR A 98 -12.23 3.77 -7.73
C TYR A 98 -12.21 3.88 -9.26
N THR A 99 -11.58 4.90 -9.80
CA THR A 99 -11.34 5.06 -11.23
C THR A 99 -9.86 5.01 -11.55
N TYR A 100 -9.55 4.54 -12.74
CA TYR A 100 -8.18 4.33 -13.19
C TYR A 100 -7.96 5.02 -14.51
N ASP A 101 -6.76 5.56 -14.74
CA ASP A 101 -6.35 6.15 -16.00
C ASP A 101 -6.09 5.10 -17.10
N ALA A 102 -5.79 5.56 -18.30
CA ALA A 102 -5.50 4.68 -19.44
C ALA A 102 -4.25 3.78 -19.24
N ASN A 103 -3.40 4.10 -18.26
CA ASN A 103 -2.22 3.33 -17.90
C ASN A 103 -2.48 2.39 -16.70
N ASN A 104 -3.74 2.26 -16.26
CA ASN A 104 -4.16 1.49 -15.09
C ASN A 104 -3.64 2.03 -13.74
N ASN A 105 -3.26 3.31 -13.66
CA ASN A 105 -2.99 3.95 -12.40
C ASN A 105 -4.29 4.43 -11.75
N LEU A 106 -4.37 4.36 -10.42
CA LEU A 106 -5.53 4.86 -9.67
C LEU A 106 -5.65 6.37 -9.86
N GLU A 107 -6.68 6.83 -10.57
CA GLU A 107 -6.89 8.23 -10.89
C GLU A 107 -7.69 8.96 -9.81
N LYS A 108 -8.79 8.33 -9.37
CA LYS A 108 -9.70 9.00 -8.44
C LYS A 108 -10.39 8.01 -7.51
N ILE A 109 -10.60 8.44 -6.28
CA ILE A 109 -11.48 7.79 -5.31
C ILE A 109 -12.62 8.74 -4.99
N THR A 110 -13.84 8.25 -5.12
CA THR A 110 -15.06 8.92 -4.65
C THR A 110 -15.82 8.00 -3.73
N GLY A 111 -16.60 8.55 -2.83
CA GLY A 111 -17.40 7.73 -1.94
C GLY A 111 -18.51 8.53 -1.27
N GLU A 112 -19.38 7.81 -0.61
CA GLU A 112 -20.46 8.35 0.21
C GLU A 112 -20.57 7.53 1.49
N THR A 113 -20.94 8.19 2.56
CA THR A 113 -21.17 7.56 3.87
C THR A 113 -22.58 7.88 4.32
N TYR A 114 -23.31 6.86 4.77
CA TYR A 114 -24.63 7.04 5.33
C TYR A 114 -24.54 7.67 6.72
N GLN A 115 -25.23 8.78 6.91
CA GLN A 115 -25.32 9.48 8.19
C GLN A 115 -26.70 9.25 8.81
N SER A 116 -26.79 8.35 9.78
CA SER A 116 -28.06 7.94 10.40
C SER A 116 -28.82 9.10 11.02
N TYR A 117 -28.12 10.09 11.61
CA TYR A 117 -28.76 11.29 12.19
C TYR A 117 -29.40 12.21 11.14
N LYS A 118 -28.98 12.14 9.87
CA LYS A 118 -29.59 12.85 8.73
C LYS A 118 -30.54 12.00 7.94
N ASN A 119 -30.47 10.67 8.13
CA ASN A 119 -31.15 9.67 7.31
C ASN A 119 -30.82 9.84 5.82
N ASP A 120 -29.55 10.12 5.49
CA ASP A 120 -29.12 10.45 4.13
C ASP A 120 -27.67 10.01 3.86
N TRP A 121 -27.38 9.81 2.57
CA TRP A 121 -26.04 9.58 2.08
C TRP A 121 -25.30 10.89 1.85
N VAL A 122 -24.12 11.02 2.46
CA VAL A 122 -23.31 12.23 2.34
C VAL A 122 -22.03 11.90 1.55
N PRO A 123 -21.81 12.60 0.43
CA PRO A 123 -20.58 12.45 -0.34
C PRO A 123 -19.35 12.77 0.49
N ASN A 124 -18.33 11.94 0.38
CA ASN A 124 -17.00 12.20 0.91
C ASN A 124 -16.23 13.12 -0.04
N ASN A 125 -15.26 13.86 0.48
CA ASN A 125 -14.35 14.60 -0.37
C ASN A 125 -13.60 13.66 -1.32
N PRO A 126 -13.63 13.90 -2.64
CA PRO A 126 -12.93 13.05 -3.58
C PRO A 126 -11.41 13.19 -3.42
N ILE A 127 -10.69 12.09 -3.60
CA ILE A 127 -9.24 12.07 -3.67
C ILE A 127 -8.88 11.87 -5.15
N THR A 128 -8.09 12.77 -5.71
CA THR A 128 -7.59 12.68 -7.09
C THR A 128 -6.07 12.51 -7.06
N TYR A 129 -5.58 11.54 -7.80
CA TYR A 129 -4.16 11.24 -7.94
C TYR A 129 -3.67 11.79 -9.28
N PHE A 130 -2.56 12.50 -9.26
CA PHE A 130 -1.91 13.01 -10.45
C PHE A 130 -0.60 12.25 -10.62
N TYR A 131 -0.50 11.48 -11.68
CA TYR A 131 0.73 10.82 -12.07
C TYR A 131 1.41 11.70 -13.12
N SER A 132 2.51 12.32 -12.75
CA SER A 132 3.44 12.81 -13.75
C SER A 132 4.12 11.58 -14.36
N PRO A 133 4.12 11.40 -15.70
CA PRO A 133 5.06 10.45 -16.25
C PRO A 133 6.41 10.84 -15.66
N PHE A 134 7.07 9.90 -15.00
CA PHE A 134 8.47 10.05 -14.72
C PHE A 134 9.13 10.10 -16.09
N VAL A 135 9.16 11.29 -16.65
CA VAL A 135 10.17 11.61 -17.65
C VAL A 135 11.43 11.64 -16.78
N PRO A 136 12.30 10.63 -16.87
CA PRO A 136 13.63 10.85 -16.38
C PRO A 136 14.00 12.13 -17.12
N THR A 137 14.16 13.22 -16.40
CA THR A 137 14.87 14.36 -16.89
C THR A 137 16.30 13.84 -17.06
N SER A 138 16.50 13.02 -18.09
CA SER A 138 17.76 13.10 -18.79
C SER A 138 17.86 14.58 -19.03
N ILE A 139 18.79 15.22 -18.36
CA ILE A 139 19.30 16.49 -18.82
C ILE A 139 19.65 16.18 -20.27
N HIS A 140 18.74 16.50 -21.18
CA HIS A 140 19.04 16.58 -22.58
C HIS A 140 19.98 17.78 -22.67
N ASN A 141 21.21 17.52 -22.36
CA ASN A 141 22.27 18.30 -22.92
C ASN A 141 22.17 18.03 -24.43
N THR A 142 21.56 18.97 -25.15
CA THR A 142 21.36 18.90 -26.58
C THR A 142 22.67 18.95 -27.37
N GLU A 143 23.82 18.92 -26.70
CA GLU A 143 25.14 18.88 -27.33
C GLU A 143 26.03 17.89 -26.58
N THR A 144 26.31 16.77 -27.26
CA THR A 144 27.17 15.65 -26.89
C THR A 144 26.55 14.67 -25.87
N SER A 145 26.22 13.48 -26.36
CA SER A 145 25.81 12.32 -25.58
C SER A 145 26.98 11.81 -24.72
N GLN A 146 27.31 12.53 -23.67
CA GLN A 146 28.26 12.01 -22.69
C GLN A 146 27.54 10.95 -21.86
N LYS A 147 27.99 9.72 -22.01
CA LYS A 147 27.45 8.61 -21.26
C LYS A 147 27.84 8.77 -19.78
N THR A 148 26.85 8.76 -18.90
CA THR A 148 27.06 8.75 -17.44
C THR A 148 26.53 7.42 -16.90
N ASP A 149 27.41 6.69 -16.23
CA ASP A 149 27.08 5.44 -15.56
C ASP A 149 27.05 5.68 -14.05
N VAL A 150 25.99 5.21 -13.39
CA VAL A 150 25.85 5.21 -11.93
C VAL A 150 25.66 3.76 -11.50
N TYR A 151 26.52 3.27 -10.62
CA TYR A 151 26.46 1.91 -10.13
C TYR A 151 26.88 1.80 -8.66
N TYR A 152 26.45 0.72 -8.01
CA TYR A 152 26.83 0.42 -6.64
C TYR A 152 27.94 -0.64 -6.60
N ASN A 153 29.08 -0.28 -6.01
CA ASN A 153 30.16 -1.22 -5.74
C ASN A 153 29.93 -1.91 -4.40
N ILE A 154 29.45 -3.16 -4.44
CA ILE A 154 29.09 -3.93 -3.25
C ILE A 154 30.30 -4.18 -2.33
N SER A 155 31.48 -4.44 -2.92
CA SER A 155 32.68 -4.78 -2.16
C SER A 155 33.24 -3.57 -1.41
N ALA A 156 33.22 -2.40 -2.02
CA ALA A 156 33.67 -1.15 -1.42
C ALA A 156 32.58 -0.45 -0.61
N LYS A 157 31.30 -0.83 -0.76
CA LYS A 157 30.12 -0.13 -0.23
C LYS A 157 30.07 1.32 -0.69
N GLU A 158 30.18 1.53 -1.99
CA GLU A 158 30.24 2.86 -2.60
C GLU A 158 29.24 3.02 -3.74
N ILE A 159 28.61 4.20 -3.81
CA ILE A 159 27.95 4.66 -5.03
C ILE A 159 29.00 5.29 -5.91
N CYS A 160 29.17 4.74 -7.11
CA CYS A 160 30.14 5.22 -8.09
C CYS A 160 29.39 5.92 -9.23
N VAL A 161 29.88 7.10 -9.60
CA VAL A 161 29.42 7.88 -10.76
C VAL A 161 30.60 8.01 -11.70
N GLN A 162 30.43 7.67 -12.98
CA GLN A 162 31.45 7.78 -14.00
C GLN A 162 30.84 8.38 -15.27
N THR A 163 31.53 9.32 -15.90
CA THR A 163 31.11 9.97 -17.13
C THR A 163 32.28 10.14 -18.09
N GLU A 164 31.99 10.30 -19.39
CA GLU A 164 32.98 10.67 -20.40
C GLU A 164 33.41 12.14 -20.27
N GLY A 165 32.63 12.96 -19.55
CA GLY A 165 32.94 14.38 -19.29
C GLY A 165 33.37 14.65 -17.87
N PHE A 166 33.02 15.83 -17.36
CA PHE A 166 33.32 16.23 -15.99
C PHE A 166 32.04 16.26 -15.13
N ILE A 167 32.15 15.70 -13.93
CA ILE A 167 31.14 15.82 -12.88
C ILE A 167 31.37 17.14 -12.16
N SER A 168 30.41 18.04 -12.19
CA SER A 168 30.46 19.31 -11.45
C SER A 168 29.89 19.20 -10.04
N ALA A 169 28.86 18.37 -9.89
CA ALA A 169 28.22 18.11 -8.61
C ALA A 169 27.52 16.75 -8.63
N VAL A 170 27.32 16.17 -7.44
CA VAL A 170 26.50 14.97 -7.20
C VAL A 170 25.53 15.27 -6.08
N PHE A 171 24.26 14.99 -6.30
CA PHE A 171 23.22 15.13 -5.30
C PHE A 171 22.60 13.76 -5.02
N ILE A 172 22.32 13.48 -3.77
CA ILE A 172 21.62 12.26 -3.38
C ILE A 172 20.41 12.61 -2.54
N HIS A 173 19.27 12.11 -2.97
CA HIS A 173 17.99 12.34 -2.31
C HIS A 173 17.37 11.02 -1.86
N SER A 174 16.60 11.07 -0.79
CA SER A 174 15.67 9.99 -0.47
C SER A 174 14.54 9.93 -1.51
N ILE A 175 13.80 8.83 -1.56
CA ILE A 175 12.60 8.71 -2.42
C ILE A 175 11.51 9.74 -2.08
N ALA A 176 11.55 10.31 -0.88
CA ALA A 176 10.66 11.40 -0.47
C ALA A 176 11.12 12.79 -0.95
N GLY A 177 12.24 12.86 -1.72
CA GLY A 177 12.80 14.11 -2.24
C GLY A 177 13.65 14.89 -1.24
N LEU A 178 13.93 14.37 -0.04
CA LEU A 178 14.83 14.99 0.92
C LEU A 178 16.27 14.86 0.43
N GLU A 179 16.96 16.00 0.25
CA GLU A 179 18.38 16.02 -0.06
C GLU A 179 19.18 15.49 1.14
N LEU A 180 19.90 14.40 0.94
CA LEU A 180 20.72 13.74 1.95
C LEU A 180 22.19 14.16 1.84
N ILE A 181 22.68 14.30 0.62
CA ILE A 181 24.08 14.68 0.33
C ILE A 181 24.10 15.58 -0.88
N ARG A 182 24.91 16.61 -0.76
CA ARG A 182 25.30 17.51 -1.86
C ARG A 182 26.82 17.62 -1.88
N VAL A 183 27.42 17.24 -2.99
CA VAL A 183 28.84 17.46 -3.25
C VAL A 183 28.96 18.29 -4.52
N SER A 184 29.62 19.42 -4.45
CA SER A 184 29.81 20.35 -5.56
C SER A 184 31.29 20.76 -5.71
N GLY A 185 31.64 21.36 -6.85
CA GLY A 185 33.01 21.74 -7.15
C GLY A 185 33.88 20.55 -7.55
N LEU A 186 33.27 19.41 -7.89
CA LEU A 186 33.95 18.27 -8.48
C LEU A 186 34.39 18.64 -9.89
N ASN A 187 35.65 18.37 -10.22
CA ASN A 187 36.19 18.53 -11.57
C ASN A 187 36.85 17.21 -11.98
N SER A 188 36.11 16.17 -11.98
CA SER A 188 36.54 14.79 -12.22
C SER A 188 35.54 14.07 -13.11
N ASN A 189 36.02 13.10 -13.88
CA ASN A 189 35.13 12.21 -14.66
C ASN A 189 34.63 11.00 -13.85
N GLN A 190 35.02 10.85 -12.61
CA GLN A 190 34.54 9.83 -11.71
C GLN A 190 34.46 10.35 -10.28
N TYR A 191 33.46 9.82 -9.54
CA TYR A 191 33.25 10.12 -8.13
C TYR A 191 32.74 8.88 -7.43
N ALA A 192 33.25 8.62 -6.22
CA ALA A 192 32.78 7.52 -5.40
C ALA A 192 32.40 8.05 -4.01
N LEU A 193 31.24 7.66 -3.55
CA LEU A 193 30.69 8.02 -2.26
C LEU A 193 30.57 6.79 -1.37
N ASN A 194 31.22 6.81 -0.23
CA ASN A 194 31.13 5.73 0.75
C ASN A 194 29.77 5.75 1.46
N THR A 195 29.10 4.59 1.47
CA THR A 195 27.76 4.41 2.03
C THR A 195 27.74 3.39 3.18
N SER A 196 28.90 3.10 3.79
CA SER A 196 29.04 2.07 4.83
C SER A 196 28.11 2.27 6.04
N ASN A 197 27.76 3.53 6.32
CA ASN A 197 26.91 3.93 7.44
C ASN A 197 25.45 4.23 7.03
N TRP A 198 25.08 3.91 5.79
CA TRP A 198 23.73 4.17 5.30
C TRP A 198 22.84 3.00 5.61
N GLU A 199 21.57 3.30 5.91
CA GLU A 199 20.55 2.29 6.00
C GLU A 199 20.24 1.70 4.61
N ALA A 200 19.81 0.43 4.58
CA ALA A 200 19.35 -0.18 3.35
C ALA A 200 18.11 0.56 2.85
N GLY A 201 18.14 1.05 1.61
CA GLY A 201 17.06 1.87 1.08
C GLY A 201 17.21 2.15 -0.42
N LEU A 202 16.23 2.88 -0.95
CA LEU A 202 16.23 3.39 -2.32
C LEU A 202 16.63 4.87 -2.29
N TYR A 203 17.59 5.22 -3.12
CA TYR A 203 18.16 6.57 -3.21
C TYR A 203 18.14 7.04 -4.66
N ILE A 204 17.94 8.34 -4.86
CA ILE A 204 18.01 9.00 -6.17
C ILE A 204 19.32 9.75 -6.26
N VAL A 205 20.13 9.44 -7.29
CA VAL A 205 21.40 10.10 -7.59
C VAL A 205 21.21 10.99 -8.81
N THR A 206 21.55 12.27 -8.71
CA THR A 206 21.46 13.25 -9.80
C THR A 206 22.73 14.09 -9.91
#